data_bf6d888c109b455e01d5153a3b85d7a2
#
_entry.id   bf6d888c109b455e01d5153a3b85d7a2
#
_cell.length_a   1.000
_cell.length_b   1.000
_cell.length_c   1.000
_cell.angle_alpha   90.00
_cell.angle_beta   90.00
_cell.angle_gamma   90.00
#
_symmetry.space_group_name_H-M   'P 1'
#
loop_
_entity.id
_entity.type
_entity.pdbx_description
1 polymer ?
#
loop_
_entity_poly.entity_id
_entity_poly.type
_entity_poly.pdbx_seq_one_letter_code
_entity_poly.pdbx_strand_id
1 'polypeptide(L)'
;MLLAILSGVLTALAFPKFHLAFLAWISLIPLFFALSGKRTGFGRGFVAGLFFYGGLLYWIPAVPAHYAGMPSWLCLVIYLLLIGFLALYWGLFGLLFSRVRRTFPAGAFLLAPFFWVGCEYLMTNLFTGFPWGVLGTSQFENLPFIQIASLAGVSGISFLLVLLQATFVLALTRKWRAPFFAALGLLVLAHAWGWYELKTAGFDGPRKIRASVIQGNVSSDIYWDFTPPDVVRKLFDEHMGLTRQAAAAGAGLVIWPEFTVPLCFSCPEENFRVLSSEIGEYVRASGLTLLVGTNETTGPPGHLLYHNTAMALHPDGPPSLYFKMHLVPFGEYTPYKKIFFFIERLTHAIGEITPGTEPVLHEYAGFKFGSPICYEVIFPGLVRTFVRKGAEFLVTITNDGWYGTSSAPYQHWAQAVLRAVETRRYLLRAATTGISGFIDPFGRVLSRSQIMTQTVLTGSIAPSNRQSLFTRTGDVLPLAGLTLAALSSILALLRRRKDIHHHERHRTLI
;
A
#
# COMPACT_ATOMS: atom_id res chain seq x y z
N MET A 1 -12.33 28.45 -1.21
CA MET A 1 -11.41 27.62 -2.05
C MET A 1 -10.01 27.59 -1.43
N LEU A 2 -9.40 28.70 -1.04
CA LEU A 2 -8.04 28.73 -0.45
C LEU A 2 -7.85 27.74 0.71
N LEU A 3 -8.81 27.65 1.64
CA LEU A 3 -8.75 26.66 2.74
C LEU A 3 -8.76 25.20 2.26
N ALA A 4 -9.44 24.90 1.16
CA ALA A 4 -9.42 23.57 0.58
C ALA A 4 -8.05 23.27 -0.05
N ILE A 5 -7.48 24.19 -0.79
CA ILE A 5 -6.13 24.11 -1.33
C ILE A 5 -5.11 23.90 -0.20
N LEU A 6 -5.16 24.74 0.83
CA LEU A 6 -4.27 24.65 1.98
C LEU A 6 -4.35 23.27 2.64
N SER A 7 -5.57 22.73 2.81
CA SER A 7 -5.76 21.38 3.38
C SER A 7 -5.10 20.29 2.53
N GLY A 8 -5.29 20.33 1.20
CA GLY A 8 -4.66 19.37 0.30
C GLY A 8 -3.12 19.41 0.36
N VAL A 9 -2.55 20.63 0.31
CA VAL A 9 -1.10 20.84 0.38
C VAL A 9 -0.54 20.35 1.73
N LEU A 10 -1.15 20.75 2.85
CA LEU A 10 -0.70 20.31 4.19
C LEU A 10 -0.76 18.77 4.32
N THR A 11 -1.80 18.15 3.76
CA THR A 11 -1.91 16.67 3.80
C THR A 11 -0.84 16.03 2.95
N ALA A 12 -0.52 16.55 1.76
CA ALA A 12 0.55 16.02 0.92
C ALA A 12 1.93 16.10 1.60
N LEU A 13 2.22 17.22 2.26
CA LEU A 13 3.47 17.42 3.00
C LEU A 13 3.61 16.53 4.23
N ALA A 14 2.50 15.96 4.74
CA ALA A 14 2.53 15.02 5.85
C ALA A 14 3.08 13.63 5.48
N PHE A 15 3.18 13.33 4.19
CA PHE A 15 3.69 12.03 3.70
C PHE A 15 5.21 12.06 3.48
N PRO A 16 5.89 10.87 3.51
CA PRO A 16 7.29 10.79 3.11
C PRO A 16 7.46 11.32 1.67
N LYS A 17 8.51 12.03 1.40
CA LYS A 17 9.88 12.18 1.92
C LYS A 17 10.08 13.43 2.85
N PHE A 18 9.04 14.22 3.15
CA PHE A 18 9.20 15.55 3.76
C PHE A 18 9.42 15.50 5.28
N HIS A 19 9.19 14.39 5.96
CA HIS A 19 9.30 14.24 7.43
C HIS A 19 8.40 15.21 8.23
N LEU A 20 7.29 15.66 7.65
CA LEU A 20 6.33 16.57 8.27
C LEU A 20 5.04 15.84 8.72
N ALA A 21 5.17 14.58 9.17
CA ALA A 21 4.04 13.73 9.58
C ALA A 21 3.12 14.38 10.61
N PHE A 22 3.63 15.32 11.44
CA PHE A 22 2.82 16.08 12.38
C PHE A 22 1.73 16.93 11.69
N LEU A 23 1.92 17.33 10.42
CA LEU A 23 0.91 18.07 9.67
C LEU A 23 -0.39 17.27 9.48
N ALA A 24 -0.34 15.95 9.47
CA ALA A 24 -1.54 15.13 9.37
C ALA A 24 -2.52 15.35 10.52
N TRP A 25 -2.06 15.87 11.68
CA TRP A 25 -2.90 16.15 12.84
C TRP A 25 -3.74 17.43 12.71
N ILE A 26 -3.40 18.30 11.76
CA ILE A 26 -4.05 19.59 11.56
C ILE A 26 -4.50 19.84 10.10
N SER A 27 -4.07 19.00 9.17
CA SER A 27 -4.18 19.23 7.72
C SER A 27 -5.63 19.35 7.22
N LEU A 28 -6.59 18.67 7.86
CA LEU A 28 -8.00 18.71 7.47
C LEU A 28 -8.80 19.82 8.18
N ILE A 29 -8.23 20.51 9.18
CA ILE A 29 -8.89 21.64 9.85
C ILE A 29 -9.34 22.72 8.85
N PRO A 30 -8.48 23.17 7.91
CA PRO A 30 -8.91 24.13 6.89
C PRO A 30 -10.05 23.61 6.03
N LEU A 31 -10.05 22.31 5.67
CA LEU A 31 -11.13 21.70 4.90
C LEU A 31 -12.45 21.72 5.69
N PHE A 32 -12.44 21.36 6.96
CA PHE A 32 -13.65 21.40 7.80
C PHE A 32 -14.22 22.81 7.91
N PHE A 33 -13.40 23.85 8.05
CA PHE A 33 -13.85 25.23 7.98
C PHE A 33 -14.43 25.57 6.60
N ALA A 34 -13.76 25.16 5.51
CA ALA A 34 -14.27 25.34 4.18
C ALA A 34 -15.65 24.69 4.00
N LEU A 35 -15.82 23.43 4.47
CA LEU A 35 -17.06 22.69 4.39
C LEU A 35 -18.18 23.22 5.29
N SER A 36 -17.85 24.06 6.28
CA SER A 36 -18.82 24.68 7.18
C SER A 36 -19.66 25.80 6.53
N GLY A 37 -19.37 26.22 5.30
CA GLY A 37 -20.15 27.21 4.55
C GLY A 37 -21.47 26.66 3.96
N LYS A 38 -22.29 27.56 3.37
CA LYS A 38 -23.62 27.24 2.82
C LYS A 38 -23.59 26.47 1.48
N ARG A 39 -22.48 26.51 0.73
CA ARG A 39 -22.35 25.88 -0.61
C ARG A 39 -22.15 24.38 -0.49
N THR A 40 -22.38 23.65 -1.59
CA THR A 40 -22.14 22.20 -1.68
C THR A 40 -20.67 21.88 -1.40
N GLY A 41 -20.42 20.83 -0.62
CA GLY A 41 -19.06 20.47 -0.19
C GLY A 41 -18.25 19.71 -1.23
N PHE A 42 -18.89 19.13 -2.28
CA PHE A 42 -18.20 18.34 -3.29
C PHE A 42 -17.03 19.08 -3.91
N GLY A 43 -17.24 20.25 -4.49
CA GLY A 43 -16.18 21.01 -5.16
C GLY A 43 -15.03 21.42 -4.25
N ARG A 44 -15.31 21.66 -2.95
CA ARG A 44 -14.25 21.97 -1.96
C ARG A 44 -13.44 20.73 -1.59
N GLY A 45 -14.10 19.60 -1.37
CA GLY A 45 -13.43 18.32 -1.18
C GLY A 45 -12.60 17.94 -2.40
N PHE A 46 -13.18 18.03 -3.59
CA PHE A 46 -12.51 17.73 -4.84
C PHE A 46 -11.24 18.56 -5.05
N VAL A 47 -11.32 19.88 -4.84
CA VAL A 47 -10.13 20.75 -4.94
C VAL A 47 -9.07 20.38 -3.89
N ALA A 48 -9.47 20.09 -2.65
CA ALA A 48 -8.50 19.62 -1.64
C ALA A 48 -7.83 18.31 -2.08
N GLY A 49 -8.59 17.35 -2.62
CA GLY A 49 -8.08 16.10 -3.18
C GLY A 49 -7.13 16.33 -4.35
N LEU A 50 -7.44 17.24 -5.28
CA LEU A 50 -6.54 17.57 -6.40
C LEU A 50 -5.16 18.04 -5.92
N PHE A 51 -5.13 18.95 -4.94
CA PHE A 51 -3.87 19.45 -4.41
C PHE A 51 -3.15 18.41 -3.54
N PHE A 52 -3.89 17.54 -2.85
CA PHE A 52 -3.31 16.43 -2.12
C PHE A 52 -2.64 15.42 -3.06
N TYR A 53 -3.39 14.86 -4.01
CA TYR A 53 -2.84 13.86 -4.93
C TYR A 53 -1.83 14.48 -5.91
N GLY A 54 -2.02 15.75 -6.28
CA GLY A 54 -1.03 16.49 -7.07
C GLY A 54 0.32 16.58 -6.38
N GLY A 55 0.35 16.86 -5.08
CA GLY A 55 1.58 16.87 -4.30
C GLY A 55 2.13 15.47 -3.98
N LEU A 56 1.25 14.50 -3.70
CA LEU A 56 1.66 13.14 -3.31
C LEU A 56 2.24 12.34 -4.47
N LEU A 57 1.63 12.43 -5.66
CA LEU A 57 1.89 11.57 -6.81
C LEU A 57 2.68 12.30 -7.93
N TYR A 58 3.38 13.39 -7.61
CA TYR A 58 4.13 14.21 -8.58
C TYR A 58 5.14 13.42 -9.41
N TRP A 59 5.54 12.25 -8.93
CA TRP A 59 6.52 11.37 -9.57
C TRP A 59 5.92 10.52 -10.70
N ILE A 60 4.61 10.36 -10.78
CA ILE A 60 3.95 9.48 -11.78
C ILE A 60 4.26 9.86 -13.23
N PRO A 61 4.25 11.14 -13.64
CA PRO A 61 4.53 11.50 -15.04
C PRO A 61 5.91 11.06 -15.53
N ALA A 62 6.89 10.96 -14.63
CA ALA A 62 8.24 10.56 -14.99
C ALA A 62 8.33 9.10 -15.45
N VAL A 63 7.47 8.22 -14.92
CA VAL A 63 7.48 6.78 -15.23
C VAL A 63 7.18 6.50 -16.70
N PRO A 64 6.02 6.86 -17.28
CA PRO A 64 5.74 6.63 -18.68
C PRO A 64 6.60 7.48 -19.62
N ALA A 65 7.04 8.66 -19.19
CA ALA A 65 7.97 9.47 -19.98
C ALA A 65 9.32 8.78 -20.18
N HIS A 66 9.89 8.21 -19.11
CA HIS A 66 11.19 7.57 -19.16
C HIS A 66 11.13 6.17 -19.80
N TYR A 67 10.22 5.31 -19.31
CA TYR A 67 10.22 3.89 -19.68
C TYR A 67 9.41 3.57 -20.94
N ALA A 68 8.38 4.34 -21.26
CA ALA A 68 7.59 4.15 -22.49
C ALA A 68 7.89 5.21 -23.57
N GLY A 69 8.85 6.11 -23.34
CA GLY A 69 9.18 7.17 -24.30
C GLY A 69 8.01 8.09 -24.65
N MET A 70 7.03 8.22 -23.74
CA MET A 70 5.82 8.99 -24.00
C MET A 70 6.10 10.50 -24.01
N PRO A 71 5.43 11.26 -24.89
CA PRO A 71 5.50 12.71 -24.88
C PRO A 71 5.06 13.28 -23.53
N SER A 72 5.80 14.24 -22.98
CA SER A 72 5.56 14.81 -21.65
C SER A 72 4.15 15.39 -21.48
N TRP A 73 3.56 15.96 -22.54
CA TRP A 73 2.18 16.47 -22.48
C TRP A 73 1.15 15.36 -22.25
N LEU A 74 1.36 14.16 -22.85
CA LEU A 74 0.48 13.02 -22.67
C LEU A 74 0.61 12.43 -21.26
N CYS A 75 1.86 12.35 -20.74
CA CYS A 75 2.12 11.95 -19.35
C CYS A 75 1.42 12.90 -18.37
N LEU A 76 1.43 14.20 -18.64
CA LEU A 76 0.72 15.19 -17.83
C LEU A 76 -0.81 14.99 -17.89
N VAL A 77 -1.37 14.73 -19.06
CA VAL A 77 -2.82 14.46 -19.21
C VAL A 77 -3.21 13.22 -18.39
N ILE A 78 -2.48 12.11 -18.52
CA ILE A 78 -2.73 10.88 -17.74
C ILE A 78 -2.65 11.16 -16.24
N TYR A 79 -1.65 11.89 -15.81
CA TYR A 79 -1.50 12.30 -14.42
C TYR A 79 -2.69 13.14 -13.92
N LEU A 80 -3.11 14.14 -14.69
CA LEU A 80 -4.25 15.00 -14.34
C LEU A 80 -5.56 14.19 -14.25
N LEU A 81 -5.76 13.22 -15.15
CA LEU A 81 -6.90 12.31 -15.09
C LEU A 81 -6.86 11.43 -13.84
N LEU A 82 -5.69 10.88 -13.48
CA LEU A 82 -5.52 10.05 -12.29
C LEU A 82 -5.79 10.85 -11.01
N ILE A 83 -5.14 12.01 -10.83
CA ILE A 83 -5.38 12.82 -9.65
C ILE A 83 -6.81 13.36 -9.59
N GLY A 84 -7.42 13.66 -10.74
CA GLY A 84 -8.83 14.02 -10.84
C GLY A 84 -9.74 12.89 -10.39
N PHE A 85 -9.48 11.66 -10.85
CA PHE A 85 -10.22 10.48 -10.42
C PHE A 85 -10.11 10.24 -8.91
N LEU A 86 -8.89 10.29 -8.36
CA LEU A 86 -8.67 10.12 -6.92
C LEU A 86 -9.31 11.25 -6.10
N ALA A 87 -9.30 12.47 -6.59
CA ALA A 87 -9.93 13.62 -5.94
C ALA A 87 -11.47 13.48 -5.83
N LEU A 88 -12.11 12.62 -6.63
CA LEU A 88 -13.55 12.33 -6.51
C LEU A 88 -13.91 11.75 -5.14
N TYR A 89 -13.05 10.95 -4.53
CA TYR A 89 -13.27 10.39 -3.18
C TYR A 89 -13.27 11.49 -2.11
N TRP A 90 -12.39 12.48 -2.22
CA TRP A 90 -12.41 13.67 -1.36
C TRP A 90 -13.63 14.56 -1.62
N GLY A 91 -14.03 14.67 -2.90
CA GLY A 91 -15.29 15.33 -3.29
C GLY A 91 -16.49 14.63 -2.67
N LEU A 92 -16.54 13.29 -2.72
CA LEU A 92 -17.58 12.49 -2.09
C LEU A 92 -17.64 12.71 -0.57
N PHE A 93 -16.50 12.69 0.11
CA PHE A 93 -16.42 13.04 1.53
C PHE A 93 -17.03 14.43 1.79
N GLY A 94 -16.63 15.44 1.03
CA GLY A 94 -17.15 16.81 1.16
C GLY A 94 -18.66 16.89 0.91
N LEU A 95 -19.19 16.12 -0.05
CA LEU A 95 -20.61 16.02 -0.34
C LEU A 95 -21.38 15.42 0.84
N LEU A 96 -20.93 14.25 1.33
CA LEU A 96 -21.55 13.53 2.46
C LEU A 96 -21.59 14.40 3.71
N PHE A 97 -20.43 14.96 4.08
CA PHE A 97 -20.32 15.85 5.23
C PHE A 97 -21.27 17.04 5.12
N SER A 98 -21.26 17.76 3.99
CA SER A 98 -22.08 18.95 3.80
C SER A 98 -23.58 18.64 3.77
N ARG A 99 -23.96 17.48 3.22
CA ARG A 99 -25.35 17.03 3.17
C ARG A 99 -25.90 16.73 4.56
N VAL A 100 -25.15 15.93 5.34
CA VAL A 100 -25.54 15.57 6.70
C VAL A 100 -25.52 16.80 7.61
N ARG A 101 -24.55 17.68 7.46
CA ARG A 101 -24.44 18.91 8.28
C ARG A 101 -25.63 19.86 8.15
N ARG A 102 -26.31 19.87 7.01
CA ARG A 102 -27.50 20.73 6.82
C ARG A 102 -28.64 20.29 7.73
N THR A 103 -28.77 19.00 8.01
CA THR A 103 -29.85 18.43 8.83
C THR A 103 -29.40 18.15 10.27
N PHE A 104 -28.14 17.76 10.43
CA PHE A 104 -27.53 17.41 11.72
C PHE A 104 -26.18 18.15 11.89
N PRO A 105 -26.21 19.44 12.23
CA PRO A 105 -25.01 20.30 12.17
C PRO A 105 -23.83 19.82 13.03
N ALA A 106 -24.08 19.32 14.23
CA ALA A 106 -23.03 18.75 15.10
C ALA A 106 -22.75 17.29 14.75
N GLY A 107 -23.78 16.51 14.43
CA GLY A 107 -23.66 15.09 14.08
C GLY A 107 -22.75 14.86 12.88
N ALA A 108 -22.71 15.76 11.89
CA ALA A 108 -21.82 15.63 10.75
C ALA A 108 -20.33 15.59 11.15
N PHE A 109 -19.92 16.36 12.15
CA PHE A 109 -18.53 16.33 12.64
C PHE A 109 -18.21 15.02 13.37
N LEU A 110 -19.17 14.46 14.12
CA LEU A 110 -18.99 13.18 14.80
C LEU A 110 -18.99 12.00 13.82
N LEU A 111 -19.70 12.12 12.69
CA LEU A 111 -19.75 11.12 11.63
C LEU A 111 -18.63 11.29 10.59
N ALA A 112 -17.93 12.43 10.57
CA ALA A 112 -16.88 12.72 9.61
C ALA A 112 -15.78 11.62 9.52
N PRO A 113 -15.24 11.07 10.63
CA PRO A 113 -14.25 10.01 10.55
C PRO A 113 -14.78 8.74 9.89
N PHE A 114 -16.05 8.39 10.09
CA PHE A 114 -16.70 7.27 9.41
C PHE A 114 -16.83 7.51 7.91
N PHE A 115 -17.23 8.71 7.49
CA PHE A 115 -17.31 9.07 6.07
C PHE A 115 -15.94 9.02 5.41
N TRP A 116 -14.91 9.51 6.12
CA TRP A 116 -13.55 9.50 5.62
C TRP A 116 -13.03 8.09 5.35
N VAL A 117 -13.06 7.20 6.35
CA VAL A 117 -12.59 5.83 6.19
C VAL A 117 -13.43 5.02 5.20
N GLY A 118 -14.72 5.35 5.07
CA GLY A 118 -15.59 4.80 4.02
C GLY A 118 -15.11 5.23 2.61
N CYS A 119 -14.74 6.50 2.42
CA CYS A 119 -14.18 6.98 1.16
C CYS A 119 -12.80 6.37 0.86
N GLU A 120 -11.93 6.21 1.87
CA GLU A 120 -10.65 5.50 1.72
C GLU A 120 -10.85 4.02 1.33
N TYR A 121 -11.87 3.37 1.89
CA TYR A 121 -12.22 2.00 1.52
C TYR A 121 -12.71 1.88 0.07
N LEU A 122 -13.54 2.81 -0.40
CA LEU A 122 -13.93 2.85 -1.81
C LEU A 122 -12.71 3.06 -2.72
N MET A 123 -11.80 3.96 -2.36
CA MET A 123 -10.56 4.18 -3.09
C MET A 123 -9.68 2.92 -3.15
N THR A 124 -9.67 2.13 -2.07
CA THR A 124 -8.88 0.90 -1.96
C THR A 124 -9.45 -0.25 -2.78
N ASN A 125 -10.79 -0.33 -2.93
CA ASN A 125 -11.44 -1.53 -3.44
C ASN A 125 -12.27 -1.30 -4.72
N LEU A 126 -12.59 -0.06 -5.08
CA LEU A 126 -13.44 0.21 -6.24
C LEU A 126 -12.59 0.23 -7.51
N PHE A 127 -13.11 -0.38 -8.59
CA PHE A 127 -12.41 -0.62 -9.85
C PHE A 127 -11.17 -1.51 -9.63
N THR A 128 -9.96 -0.97 -9.87
CA THR A 128 -8.70 -1.68 -9.61
C THR A 128 -8.16 -1.39 -8.21
N GLY A 129 -8.70 -0.37 -7.53
CA GLY A 129 -8.17 0.16 -6.27
C GLY A 129 -6.84 0.90 -6.42
N PHE A 130 -6.66 1.96 -5.62
CA PHE A 130 -5.38 2.66 -5.53
C PHE A 130 -5.19 3.27 -4.14
N PRO A 131 -4.90 2.47 -3.10
CA PRO A 131 -4.76 2.93 -1.71
C PRO A 131 -3.44 3.68 -1.45
N TRP A 132 -2.92 4.39 -2.43
CA TRP A 132 -1.74 5.23 -2.28
C TRP A 132 -2.14 6.59 -1.72
N GLY A 133 -1.84 6.85 -0.47
CA GLY A 133 -2.22 8.10 0.20
C GLY A 133 -3.37 7.98 1.19
N VAL A 134 -3.60 6.80 1.76
CA VAL A 134 -4.45 6.63 2.95
C VAL A 134 -3.85 7.44 4.09
N LEU A 135 -4.66 8.33 4.71
CA LEU A 135 -4.17 9.34 5.66
C LEU A 135 -3.36 8.74 6.81
N GLY A 136 -3.81 7.60 7.33
CA GLY A 136 -3.12 6.89 8.42
C GLY A 136 -1.69 6.47 8.09
N THR A 137 -1.35 6.29 6.81
CA THR A 137 0.00 5.91 6.39
C THR A 137 1.04 7.00 6.70
N SER A 138 0.62 8.26 6.77
CA SER A 138 1.49 9.38 7.17
C SER A 138 2.14 9.21 8.54
N GLN A 139 1.55 8.37 9.41
CA GLN A 139 1.99 8.18 10.80
C GLN A 139 2.91 6.97 11.01
N PHE A 140 3.42 6.34 9.95
CA PHE A 140 4.17 5.07 10.03
C PHE A 140 5.39 5.08 10.98
N GLU A 141 5.97 6.25 11.26
CA GLU A 141 7.09 6.41 12.21
C GLU A 141 6.61 6.64 13.65
N ASN A 142 5.33 6.94 13.88
CA ASN A 142 4.79 7.12 15.22
C ASN A 142 4.44 5.77 15.85
N LEU A 143 5.46 5.02 16.25
CA LEU A 143 5.35 3.63 16.70
C LEU A 143 4.25 3.39 17.73
N PRO A 144 4.08 4.21 18.80
CA PRO A 144 2.98 3.99 19.74
C PRO A 144 1.60 4.14 19.08
N PHE A 145 1.42 5.11 18.21
CA PHE A 145 0.13 5.39 17.60
C PHE A 145 -0.28 4.36 16.55
N ILE A 146 0.68 3.89 15.74
CA ILE A 146 0.38 2.91 14.68
C ILE A 146 -0.01 1.54 15.22
N GLN A 147 0.16 1.25 16.52
CA GLN A 147 -0.28 -0.03 17.08
C GLN A 147 -1.78 -0.25 16.89
N ILE A 148 -2.59 0.81 16.82
CA ILE A 148 -4.02 0.79 16.49
C ILE A 148 -4.30 0.03 15.18
N ALA A 149 -3.35 0.01 14.24
CA ALA A 149 -3.51 -0.73 13.00
C ALA A 149 -3.69 -2.25 13.22
N SER A 150 -3.17 -2.81 14.31
CA SER A 150 -3.43 -4.22 14.64
C SER A 150 -4.87 -4.51 15.08
N LEU A 151 -5.63 -3.47 15.44
CA LEU A 151 -7.04 -3.58 15.83
C LEU A 151 -7.99 -3.32 14.65
N ALA A 152 -7.76 -2.24 13.90
CA ALA A 152 -8.68 -1.71 12.90
C ALA A 152 -8.03 -1.38 11.54
N GLY A 153 -6.83 -1.90 11.28
CA GLY A 153 -6.06 -1.56 10.07
C GLY A 153 -5.60 -0.10 10.09
N VAL A 154 -4.97 0.32 9.00
CA VAL A 154 -4.59 1.73 8.78
C VAL A 154 -5.78 2.67 8.87
N SER A 155 -6.99 2.18 8.59
CA SER A 155 -8.25 2.94 8.72
C SER A 155 -8.50 3.40 10.15
N GLY A 156 -8.07 2.65 11.18
CA GLY A 156 -8.17 3.08 12.58
C GLY A 156 -7.33 4.32 12.88
N ILE A 157 -6.15 4.42 12.27
CA ILE A 157 -5.27 5.59 12.36
C ILE A 157 -5.92 6.79 11.67
N SER A 158 -6.38 6.63 10.41
CA SER A 158 -7.11 7.66 9.67
C SER A 158 -8.31 8.16 10.45
N PHE A 159 -9.09 7.24 11.03
CA PHE A 159 -10.28 7.55 11.83
C PHE A 159 -9.97 8.48 12.99
N LEU A 160 -8.95 8.17 13.79
CA LEU A 160 -8.57 8.97 14.96
C LEU A 160 -8.03 10.36 14.57
N LEU A 161 -7.24 10.45 13.49
CA LEU A 161 -6.75 11.72 12.96
C LEU A 161 -7.92 12.62 12.53
N VAL A 162 -8.89 12.07 11.80
CA VAL A 162 -10.06 12.83 11.36
C VAL A 162 -10.98 13.19 12.51
N LEU A 163 -11.18 12.27 13.47
CA LEU A 163 -12.00 12.50 14.66
C LEU A 163 -11.50 13.71 15.47
N LEU A 164 -10.20 13.77 15.74
CA LEU A 164 -9.61 14.88 16.48
C LEU A 164 -9.87 16.22 15.77
N GLN A 165 -9.57 16.31 14.48
CA GLN A 165 -9.69 17.54 13.70
C GLN A 165 -11.14 17.98 13.53
N ALA A 166 -12.04 17.03 13.26
CA ALA A 166 -13.48 17.32 13.14
C ALA A 166 -14.07 17.85 14.45
N THR A 167 -13.74 17.19 15.57
CA THR A 167 -14.23 17.59 16.90
C THR A 167 -13.61 18.90 17.39
N PHE A 168 -12.33 19.18 17.01
CA PHE A 168 -11.71 20.49 17.25
C PHE A 168 -12.48 21.62 16.56
N VAL A 169 -12.82 21.47 15.28
CA VAL A 169 -13.59 22.47 14.54
C VAL A 169 -15.02 22.58 15.10
N LEU A 170 -15.62 21.45 15.52
CA LEU A 170 -16.92 21.47 16.22
C LEU A 170 -16.85 22.30 17.51
N ALA A 171 -15.80 22.12 18.31
CA ALA A 171 -15.59 22.85 19.57
C ALA A 171 -15.49 24.36 19.34
N LEU A 172 -14.81 24.77 18.27
CA LEU A 172 -14.65 26.17 17.90
C LEU A 172 -15.94 26.80 17.34
N THR A 173 -16.63 26.07 16.44
CA THR A 173 -17.77 26.65 15.70
C THR A 173 -19.10 26.55 16.42
N ARG A 174 -19.28 25.55 17.30
CA ARG A 174 -20.52 25.30 18.04
C ARG A 174 -20.37 25.41 19.56
N LYS A 175 -19.17 25.75 20.05
CA LYS A 175 -18.81 25.84 21.48
C LYS A 175 -19.09 24.55 22.27
N TRP A 176 -19.25 23.42 21.57
CA TRP A 176 -19.44 22.10 22.18
C TRP A 176 -18.08 21.39 22.28
N ARG A 177 -17.41 21.55 23.43
CA ARG A 177 -16.05 21.12 23.69
C ARG A 177 -15.92 19.64 24.10
N ALA A 178 -16.97 19.04 24.67
CA ALA A 178 -16.91 17.68 25.20
C ALA A 178 -16.44 16.62 24.17
N PRO A 179 -16.92 16.60 22.89
CA PRO A 179 -16.42 15.64 21.90
C PRO A 179 -14.93 15.78 21.59
N PHE A 180 -14.39 17.02 21.63
CA PHE A 180 -12.97 17.23 21.39
C PHE A 180 -12.12 16.65 22.53
N PHE A 181 -12.50 16.87 23.80
CA PHE A 181 -11.79 16.28 24.93
C PHE A 181 -11.93 14.76 24.97
N ALA A 182 -13.09 14.21 24.55
CA ALA A 182 -13.27 12.77 24.39
C ALA A 182 -12.36 12.20 23.30
N ALA A 183 -12.24 12.86 22.14
CA ALA A 183 -11.31 12.48 21.07
C ALA A 183 -9.85 12.53 21.53
N LEU A 184 -9.47 13.59 22.26
CA LEU A 184 -8.15 13.73 22.84
C LEU A 184 -7.87 12.61 23.86
N GLY A 185 -8.84 12.28 24.71
CA GLY A 185 -8.76 11.15 25.65
C GLY A 185 -8.53 9.81 24.92
N LEU A 186 -9.27 9.56 23.84
CA LEU A 186 -9.07 8.37 23.02
C LEU A 186 -7.67 8.31 22.40
N LEU A 187 -7.13 9.44 21.97
CA LEU A 187 -5.77 9.51 21.45
C LEU A 187 -4.72 9.22 22.52
N VAL A 188 -4.89 9.76 23.71
CA VAL A 188 -4.00 9.48 24.84
C VAL A 188 -4.05 8.00 25.19
N LEU A 189 -5.25 7.40 25.24
CA LEU A 189 -5.41 5.95 25.46
C LEU A 189 -4.79 5.12 24.35
N ALA A 190 -4.95 5.53 23.09
CA ALA A 190 -4.33 4.85 21.96
C ALA A 190 -2.79 4.85 22.05
N HIS A 191 -2.17 5.99 22.39
CA HIS A 191 -0.73 6.09 22.59
C HIS A 191 -0.27 5.30 23.83
N ALA A 192 -1.00 5.40 24.94
CA ALA A 192 -0.68 4.66 26.17
C ALA A 192 -0.75 3.15 25.93
N TRP A 193 -1.79 2.67 25.24
CA TRP A 193 -1.90 1.27 24.84
C TRP A 193 -0.78 0.85 23.89
N GLY A 194 -0.47 1.68 22.90
CA GLY A 194 0.64 1.39 21.99
C GLY A 194 1.99 1.35 22.69
N TRP A 195 2.27 2.24 23.65
CA TRP A 195 3.44 2.17 24.50
C TRP A 195 3.48 0.89 25.34
N TYR A 196 2.34 0.48 25.90
CA TYR A 196 2.21 -0.78 26.62
C TYR A 196 2.55 -1.97 25.71
N GLU A 197 1.94 -2.05 24.51
CA GLU A 197 2.24 -3.08 23.51
C GLU A 197 3.75 -3.12 23.18
N LEU A 198 4.37 -1.97 22.93
CA LEU A 198 5.79 -1.87 22.59
C LEU A 198 6.73 -2.32 23.71
N LYS A 199 6.30 -2.22 24.98
CA LYS A 199 7.11 -2.60 26.14
C LYS A 199 6.90 -4.05 26.58
N THR A 200 5.69 -4.56 26.46
CA THR A 200 5.30 -5.84 27.05
C THR A 200 5.28 -7.00 26.06
N ALA A 201 5.07 -6.72 24.79
CA ALA A 201 5.04 -7.78 23.81
C ALA A 201 6.46 -8.20 23.42
N GLY A 202 6.97 -9.20 24.11
CA GLY A 202 8.09 -10.00 23.65
C GLY A 202 7.65 -10.80 22.42
N PHE A 203 8.31 -10.57 21.29
CA PHE A 203 8.21 -11.43 20.10
C PHE A 203 9.42 -12.38 20.05
N ASP A 204 9.74 -12.98 21.17
CA ASP A 204 10.63 -14.12 21.20
C ASP A 204 9.79 -15.36 20.89
N GLY A 205 9.57 -15.59 19.57
CA GLY A 205 9.10 -16.88 19.10
C GLY A 205 10.08 -17.97 19.56
N PRO A 206 9.61 -19.21 19.73
CA PRO A 206 10.41 -20.28 20.30
C PRO A 206 11.64 -20.62 19.45
N ARG A 207 11.69 -20.18 18.21
CA ARG A 207 12.80 -20.42 17.28
C ARG A 207 13.02 -19.21 16.37
N LYS A 208 14.23 -18.68 16.36
CA LYS A 208 14.66 -17.64 15.42
C LYS A 208 15.19 -18.27 14.14
N ILE A 209 14.88 -17.65 13.01
CA ILE A 209 15.46 -17.97 11.72
C ILE A 209 16.31 -16.80 11.23
N ARG A 210 17.40 -17.11 10.52
CA ARG A 210 18.30 -16.11 9.97
C ARG A 210 18.07 -15.98 8.47
N ALA A 211 17.81 -14.77 8.00
CA ALA A 211 17.53 -14.48 6.60
C ALA A 211 18.34 -13.30 6.11
N SER A 212 18.53 -13.22 4.79
CA SER A 212 19.14 -12.06 4.13
C SER A 212 18.24 -11.56 3.00
N VAL A 213 18.16 -10.23 2.90
CA VAL A 213 17.56 -9.56 1.73
C VAL A 213 18.68 -8.94 0.89
N ILE A 214 18.64 -9.17 -0.41
CA ILE A 214 19.59 -8.63 -1.36
C ILE A 214 19.00 -7.40 -2.02
N GLN A 215 19.81 -6.37 -2.20
CA GLN A 215 19.56 -5.20 -3.03
C GLN A 215 20.65 -5.12 -4.07
N GLY A 216 20.32 -5.52 -5.31
CA GLY A 216 21.31 -5.58 -6.39
C GLY A 216 21.65 -4.24 -7.00
N ASN A 217 20.82 -3.22 -6.78
CA ASN A 217 20.92 -1.88 -7.40
C ASN A 217 20.91 -1.93 -8.93
N VAL A 218 20.07 -2.79 -9.49
CA VAL A 218 19.93 -2.95 -10.95
C VAL A 218 18.97 -1.89 -11.48
N SER A 219 19.35 -1.24 -12.60
CA SER A 219 18.50 -0.27 -13.28
C SER A 219 17.26 -0.94 -13.86
N SER A 220 16.10 -0.28 -13.75
CA SER A 220 14.87 -0.73 -14.40
C SER A 220 14.84 -0.50 -15.91
N ASP A 221 15.89 0.07 -16.50
CA ASP A 221 16.07 0.16 -17.95
C ASP A 221 16.43 -1.19 -18.59
N ILE A 222 16.66 -2.22 -17.78
CA ILE A 222 16.95 -3.57 -18.24
C ILE A 222 15.63 -4.28 -18.56
N TYR A 223 15.35 -4.41 -19.85
CA TYR A 223 14.14 -5.09 -20.35
C TYR A 223 14.45 -6.55 -20.71
N TRP A 224 13.55 -7.44 -20.36
CA TRP A 224 13.67 -8.89 -20.57
C TRP A 224 14.00 -9.28 -22.01
N ASP A 225 13.26 -8.73 -22.98
CA ASP A 225 13.35 -9.12 -24.38
C ASP A 225 14.56 -8.51 -25.13
N PHE A 226 15.22 -7.51 -24.54
CA PHE A 226 16.26 -6.73 -25.22
C PHE A 226 17.59 -6.71 -24.46
N THR A 227 17.68 -7.39 -23.31
CA THR A 227 18.91 -7.41 -22.52
C THR A 227 19.91 -8.40 -23.13
N PRO A 228 21.10 -7.95 -23.55
CA PRO A 228 22.11 -8.83 -24.10
C PRO A 228 22.48 -9.97 -23.12
N PRO A 229 22.75 -11.20 -23.62
CA PRO A 229 23.04 -12.35 -22.76
C PRO A 229 24.25 -12.15 -21.82
N ASP A 230 25.24 -11.40 -22.23
CA ASP A 230 26.41 -11.05 -21.41
C ASP A 230 26.04 -10.13 -20.24
N VAL A 231 25.11 -9.20 -20.45
CA VAL A 231 24.56 -8.34 -19.37
C VAL A 231 23.75 -9.18 -18.39
N VAL A 232 22.89 -10.08 -18.89
CA VAL A 232 22.13 -11.01 -18.04
C VAL A 232 23.07 -11.86 -17.20
N ARG A 233 24.13 -12.44 -17.83
CA ARG A 233 25.16 -13.21 -17.14
C ARG A 233 25.85 -12.41 -16.04
N LYS A 234 26.25 -11.18 -16.33
CA LYS A 234 26.88 -10.29 -15.36
C LYS A 234 25.98 -10.04 -14.15
N LEU A 235 24.69 -9.70 -14.38
CA LEU A 235 23.72 -9.49 -13.30
C LEU A 235 23.52 -10.73 -12.46
N PHE A 236 23.46 -11.89 -13.11
CA PHE A 236 23.35 -13.17 -12.43
C PHE A 236 24.57 -13.42 -11.53
N ASP A 237 25.79 -13.24 -12.05
CA ASP A 237 27.01 -13.47 -11.29
C ASP A 237 27.15 -12.51 -10.10
N GLU A 238 26.73 -11.26 -10.26
CA GLU A 238 26.67 -10.28 -9.18
C GLU A 238 25.69 -10.72 -8.07
N HIS A 239 24.47 -11.18 -8.44
CA HIS A 239 23.50 -11.66 -7.47
C HIS A 239 23.93 -12.97 -6.79
N MET A 240 24.56 -13.87 -7.53
CA MET A 240 25.18 -15.07 -6.95
C MET A 240 26.32 -14.72 -6.00
N GLY A 241 27.11 -13.68 -6.31
CA GLY A 241 28.14 -13.14 -5.40
C GLY A 241 27.54 -12.63 -4.07
N LEU A 242 26.48 -11.82 -4.16
CA LEU A 242 25.74 -11.34 -2.99
C LEU A 242 25.07 -12.49 -2.21
N THR A 243 24.59 -13.53 -2.91
CA THR A 243 24.02 -14.73 -2.29
C THR A 243 25.08 -15.52 -1.49
N ARG A 244 26.29 -15.65 -2.04
CA ARG A 244 27.42 -16.28 -1.30
C ARG A 244 27.80 -15.46 -0.06
N GLN A 245 27.77 -14.13 -0.18
CA GLN A 245 27.99 -13.23 0.97
C GLN A 245 26.92 -13.42 2.06
N ALA A 246 25.65 -13.52 1.65
CA ALA A 246 24.52 -13.80 2.55
C ALA A 246 24.66 -15.17 3.26
N ALA A 247 25.04 -16.21 2.51
CA ALA A 247 25.29 -17.55 3.04
C ALA A 247 26.46 -17.55 4.04
N ALA A 248 27.57 -16.87 3.73
CA ALA A 248 28.71 -16.71 4.62
C ALA A 248 28.35 -15.97 5.91
N ALA A 249 27.37 -15.05 5.87
CA ALA A 249 26.79 -14.41 7.04
C ALA A 249 25.82 -15.33 7.83
N GLY A 250 25.66 -16.59 7.43
CA GLY A 250 24.83 -17.59 8.09
C GLY A 250 23.34 -17.51 7.79
N ALA A 251 22.93 -16.86 6.68
CA ALA A 251 21.56 -16.86 6.25
C ALA A 251 21.19 -18.19 5.61
N GLY A 252 20.12 -18.82 6.09
CA GLY A 252 19.57 -20.02 5.46
C GLY A 252 18.37 -19.70 4.55
N LEU A 253 17.84 -18.48 4.60
CA LEU A 253 16.87 -17.93 3.64
C LEU A 253 17.47 -16.68 3.00
N VAL A 254 17.62 -16.69 1.68
CA VAL A 254 18.10 -15.53 0.91
C VAL A 254 16.98 -15.04 -0.01
N ILE A 255 16.80 -13.74 -0.14
CA ILE A 255 15.69 -13.14 -0.86
C ILE A 255 16.24 -12.17 -1.92
N TRP A 256 15.95 -12.44 -3.19
CA TRP A 256 16.19 -11.54 -4.31
C TRP A 256 14.97 -10.65 -4.56
N PRO A 257 15.16 -9.42 -5.07
CA PRO A 257 14.06 -8.54 -5.44
C PRO A 257 13.25 -9.05 -6.65
N GLU A 258 12.16 -8.33 -6.95
CA GLU A 258 11.33 -8.53 -8.13
C GLU A 258 12.13 -8.18 -9.41
N PHE A 259 12.15 -9.08 -10.39
CA PHE A 259 12.74 -8.88 -11.72
C PHE A 259 14.17 -8.28 -11.73
N THR A 260 15.00 -8.70 -10.81
CA THR A 260 16.38 -8.20 -10.70
C THR A 260 17.32 -8.82 -11.72
N VAL A 261 17.12 -10.10 -11.98
CA VAL A 261 17.80 -10.86 -13.02
C VAL A 261 16.72 -11.43 -13.94
N PRO A 262 16.83 -11.26 -15.27
CA PRO A 262 15.94 -11.91 -16.21
C PRO A 262 16.07 -13.44 -16.11
N LEU A 263 15.21 -14.08 -15.34
CA LEU A 263 15.13 -15.52 -15.13
C LEU A 263 13.76 -16.04 -15.50
N CYS A 264 13.72 -17.19 -16.09
CA CYS A 264 12.51 -17.97 -16.33
C CYS A 264 12.87 -19.45 -16.25
N PHE A 265 12.34 -20.15 -15.25
CA PHE A 265 12.62 -21.58 -15.04
C PHE A 265 11.77 -22.48 -15.94
N SER A 266 10.61 -21.98 -16.36
CA SER A 266 9.67 -22.70 -17.25
C SER A 266 9.89 -22.41 -18.74
N CYS A 267 10.72 -21.43 -19.09
CA CYS A 267 10.95 -21.02 -20.46
C CYS A 267 11.91 -22.00 -21.19
N PRO A 268 11.68 -22.27 -22.49
CA PRO A 268 12.46 -23.28 -23.23
C PRO A 268 13.85 -22.79 -23.67
N GLU A 269 14.14 -21.50 -23.60
CA GLU A 269 15.37 -20.87 -24.06
C GLU A 269 16.58 -21.39 -23.29
N GLU A 270 17.66 -21.73 -24.02
CA GLU A 270 18.86 -22.37 -23.47
C GLU A 270 19.54 -21.51 -22.40
N ASN A 271 19.62 -20.21 -22.63
CA ASN A 271 20.23 -19.27 -21.67
C ASN A 271 19.53 -19.33 -20.30
N PHE A 272 18.21 -19.38 -20.25
CA PHE A 272 17.46 -19.50 -18.99
C PHE A 272 17.68 -20.84 -18.32
N ARG A 273 17.74 -21.92 -19.10
CA ARG A 273 18.00 -23.27 -18.56
C ARG A 273 19.37 -23.38 -17.90
N VAL A 274 20.40 -22.78 -18.50
CA VAL A 274 21.76 -22.78 -17.93
C VAL A 274 21.76 -22.07 -16.59
N LEU A 275 21.25 -20.83 -16.52
CA LEU A 275 21.21 -20.04 -15.29
C LEU A 275 20.35 -20.69 -14.20
N SER A 276 19.20 -21.26 -14.59
CA SER A 276 18.30 -21.97 -13.67
C SER A 276 18.95 -23.24 -13.10
N SER A 277 19.75 -23.98 -13.92
CA SER A 277 20.51 -25.13 -13.44
C SER A 277 21.59 -24.73 -12.45
N GLU A 278 22.39 -23.70 -12.76
CA GLU A 278 23.45 -23.19 -11.87
C GLU A 278 22.90 -22.75 -10.49
N ILE A 279 21.78 -22.00 -10.49
CA ILE A 279 21.15 -21.57 -9.24
C ILE A 279 20.58 -22.75 -8.44
N GLY A 280 19.96 -23.71 -9.13
CA GLY A 280 19.44 -24.94 -8.52
C GLY A 280 20.54 -25.81 -7.92
N GLU A 281 21.67 -25.95 -8.60
CA GLU A 281 22.85 -26.67 -8.09
C GLU A 281 23.43 -25.98 -6.86
N TYR A 282 23.55 -24.65 -6.91
CA TYR A 282 24.02 -23.87 -5.75
C TYR A 282 23.10 -24.02 -4.53
N VAL A 283 21.77 -23.94 -4.73
CA VAL A 283 20.77 -24.08 -3.66
C VAL A 283 20.89 -25.47 -3.01
N ARG A 284 21.01 -26.56 -3.81
CA ARG A 284 21.21 -27.92 -3.30
C ARG A 284 22.52 -28.07 -2.54
N ALA A 285 23.61 -27.55 -3.10
CA ALA A 285 24.94 -27.67 -2.49
C ALA A 285 25.09 -26.85 -1.19
N SER A 286 24.47 -25.68 -1.10
CA SER A 286 24.56 -24.80 0.07
C SER A 286 23.56 -25.13 1.16
N GLY A 287 22.49 -25.87 0.88
CA GLY A 287 21.41 -26.17 1.81
C GLY A 287 20.53 -24.96 2.18
N LEU A 288 20.66 -23.83 1.47
CA LEU A 288 19.83 -22.64 1.71
C LEU A 288 18.52 -22.70 0.89
N THR A 289 17.53 -21.94 1.35
CA THR A 289 16.33 -21.63 0.53
C THR A 289 16.53 -20.25 -0.11
N LEU A 290 16.26 -20.17 -1.42
CA LEU A 290 16.36 -18.90 -2.17
C LEU A 290 14.99 -18.50 -2.73
N LEU A 291 14.51 -17.33 -2.35
CA LEU A 291 13.34 -16.71 -2.96
C LEU A 291 13.80 -15.77 -4.06
N VAL A 292 13.33 -15.97 -5.28
CA VAL A 292 13.65 -15.14 -6.45
C VAL A 292 12.39 -14.54 -7.06
N GLY A 293 12.47 -13.29 -7.54
CA GLY A 293 11.47 -12.68 -8.39
C GLY A 293 11.76 -13.00 -9.86
N THR A 294 10.85 -13.70 -10.52
CA THR A 294 11.03 -14.21 -11.89
C THR A 294 9.76 -14.07 -12.73
N ASN A 295 9.86 -14.19 -14.03
CA ASN A 295 8.73 -14.41 -14.91
C ASN A 295 8.61 -15.91 -15.22
N GLU A 296 7.43 -16.47 -14.96
CA GLU A 296 7.16 -17.87 -15.29
C GLU A 296 6.04 -17.98 -16.32
N THR A 297 6.07 -19.04 -17.08
CA THR A 297 5.05 -19.33 -18.09
C THR A 297 4.19 -20.52 -17.70
N THR A 298 2.92 -20.45 -18.07
CA THR A 298 1.97 -21.58 -17.97
C THR A 298 1.20 -21.74 -19.27
N GLY A 299 0.58 -22.89 -19.46
CA GLY A 299 -0.20 -23.17 -20.67
C GLY A 299 0.54 -23.99 -21.71
N PRO A 300 -0.17 -24.45 -22.78
CA PRO A 300 0.41 -25.24 -23.83
C PRO A 300 1.29 -24.43 -24.79
N PRO A 301 2.24 -25.05 -25.50
CA PRO A 301 3.02 -24.39 -26.55
C PRO A 301 2.11 -23.65 -27.56
N GLY A 302 2.43 -22.37 -27.84
CA GLY A 302 1.63 -21.50 -28.70
C GLY A 302 0.53 -20.68 -27.97
N HIS A 303 0.27 -20.98 -26.70
CA HIS A 303 -0.65 -20.22 -25.85
C HIS A 303 -0.07 -20.06 -24.43
N LEU A 304 1.14 -19.51 -24.37
CA LEU A 304 1.81 -19.26 -23.08
C LEU A 304 1.21 -18.05 -22.39
N LEU A 305 0.95 -18.20 -21.10
CA LEU A 305 0.56 -17.14 -20.19
C LEU A 305 1.75 -16.77 -19.32
N TYR A 306 2.10 -15.50 -19.25
CA TYR A 306 3.23 -14.99 -18.48
C TYR A 306 2.78 -14.52 -17.10
N HIS A 307 3.53 -14.88 -16.06
CA HIS A 307 3.22 -14.54 -14.67
C HIS A 307 4.41 -13.87 -13.99
N ASN A 308 4.15 -12.75 -13.33
CA ASN A 308 5.08 -12.18 -12.35
C ASN A 308 5.09 -13.08 -11.11
N THR A 309 6.23 -13.67 -10.79
CA THR A 309 6.30 -14.82 -9.88
C THR A 309 7.31 -14.57 -8.75
N ALA A 310 6.92 -14.90 -7.53
CA ALA A 310 7.85 -15.15 -6.44
C ALA A 310 8.04 -16.67 -6.35
N MET A 311 9.26 -17.15 -6.65
CA MET A 311 9.61 -18.57 -6.64
C MET A 311 10.57 -18.86 -5.50
N ALA A 312 10.21 -19.77 -4.60
CA ALA A 312 11.12 -20.26 -3.58
C ALA A 312 11.74 -21.60 -4.04
N LEU A 313 13.05 -21.61 -4.18
CA LEU A 313 13.87 -22.77 -4.49
C LEU A 313 14.33 -23.39 -3.18
N HIS A 314 14.08 -24.67 -3.02
CA HIS A 314 14.43 -25.45 -1.83
C HIS A 314 15.57 -26.41 -2.12
N PRO A 315 16.48 -26.68 -1.14
CA PRO A 315 17.57 -27.63 -1.34
C PRO A 315 17.04 -29.06 -1.57
N ASP A 316 15.98 -29.43 -0.87
CA ASP A 316 15.40 -30.79 -0.86
C ASP A 316 13.91 -30.72 -1.25
N GLY A 317 13.60 -30.53 -2.52
CA GLY A 317 12.21 -30.55 -2.95
C GLY A 317 11.90 -29.67 -4.17
N PRO A 318 10.67 -29.72 -4.67
CA PRO A 318 10.25 -28.90 -5.79
C PRO A 318 10.15 -27.43 -5.36
N PRO A 319 10.31 -26.48 -6.30
CA PRO A 319 10.09 -25.06 -6.02
C PRO A 319 8.61 -24.80 -5.70
N SER A 320 8.35 -23.79 -4.87
CA SER A 320 7.02 -23.27 -4.64
C SER A 320 6.85 -21.92 -5.34
N LEU A 321 5.73 -21.72 -6.05
CA LEU A 321 5.49 -20.55 -6.90
C LEU A 321 4.27 -19.81 -6.40
N TYR A 322 4.43 -18.50 -6.25
CA TYR A 322 3.33 -17.56 -6.05
C TYR A 322 3.26 -16.62 -7.26
N PHE A 323 2.15 -16.63 -7.96
CA PHE A 323 1.86 -15.71 -9.06
C PHE A 323 1.19 -14.46 -8.53
N LYS A 324 1.70 -13.28 -8.90
CA LYS A 324 1.16 -11.99 -8.51
C LYS A 324 -0.33 -11.89 -8.84
N MET A 325 -1.16 -11.64 -7.84
CA MET A 325 -2.61 -11.59 -8.01
C MET A 325 -3.11 -10.20 -8.38
N HIS A 326 -2.50 -9.15 -7.80
CA HIS A 326 -2.91 -7.78 -8.02
C HIS A 326 -1.88 -7.03 -8.86
N LEU A 327 -2.14 -7.00 -10.17
CA LEU A 327 -1.25 -6.41 -11.16
C LEU A 327 -1.33 -4.88 -11.15
N VAL A 328 -0.25 -4.22 -11.55
CA VAL A 328 -0.19 -2.76 -11.71
C VAL A 328 -0.98 -2.35 -12.95
N PRO A 329 -2.06 -1.55 -12.79
CA PRO A 329 -2.83 -1.06 -13.94
C PRO A 329 -1.94 -0.22 -14.86
N PHE A 330 -2.05 -0.45 -16.17
CA PHE A 330 -1.27 0.18 -17.24
C PHE A 330 0.25 -0.08 -17.21
N GLY A 331 0.74 -0.80 -16.21
CA GLY A 331 2.12 -1.25 -16.14
C GLY A 331 2.27 -2.73 -16.51
N GLU A 332 1.43 -3.59 -15.96
CA GLU A 332 1.49 -5.05 -16.16
C GLU A 332 0.30 -5.58 -16.97
N TYR A 333 -0.77 -4.81 -17.08
CA TYR A 333 -1.95 -5.13 -17.91
C TYR A 333 -2.73 -3.85 -18.24
N THR A 334 -3.57 -3.90 -19.30
CA THR A 334 -4.49 -2.80 -19.65
C THR A 334 -5.87 -3.09 -19.04
N PRO A 335 -6.31 -2.32 -18.01
CA PRO A 335 -7.64 -2.46 -17.48
C PRO A 335 -8.67 -1.97 -18.49
N TYR A 336 -9.85 -2.63 -18.53
CA TYR A 336 -10.96 -2.24 -19.42
C TYR A 336 -10.53 -2.05 -20.89
N LYS A 337 -9.81 -2.99 -21.48
CA LYS A 337 -9.25 -2.96 -22.86
C LYS A 337 -10.21 -2.39 -23.91
N LYS A 338 -11.50 -2.71 -23.83
CA LYS A 338 -12.53 -2.20 -24.77
C LYS A 338 -12.67 -0.68 -24.74
N ILE A 339 -12.36 -0.03 -23.61
CA ILE A 339 -12.43 1.43 -23.42
C ILE A 339 -11.07 2.06 -23.74
N PHE A 340 -10.01 1.42 -23.30
CA PHE A 340 -8.63 1.92 -23.37
C PHE A 340 -7.81 1.26 -24.50
N PHE A 341 -8.45 0.80 -25.59
CA PHE A 341 -7.79 0.12 -26.70
C PHE A 341 -6.63 0.92 -27.32
N PHE A 342 -6.67 2.26 -27.22
CA PHE A 342 -5.60 3.14 -27.74
C PHE A 342 -4.34 3.17 -26.84
N ILE A 343 -4.43 2.67 -25.61
CA ILE A 343 -3.32 2.62 -24.65
C ILE A 343 -2.52 1.29 -24.79
N GLU A 344 -3.05 0.32 -25.52
CA GLU A 344 -2.44 -1.00 -25.70
C GLU A 344 -0.99 -0.92 -26.20
N ARG A 345 -0.66 0.11 -27.01
CA ARG A 345 0.73 0.38 -27.44
C ARG A 345 1.68 0.73 -26.27
N LEU A 346 1.16 1.12 -25.11
CA LEU A 346 1.95 1.48 -23.94
C LEU A 346 2.32 0.26 -23.08
N THR A 347 1.48 -0.76 -23.10
CA THR A 347 1.69 -2.02 -22.36
C THR A 347 2.50 -3.02 -23.16
N HIS A 348 2.65 -2.85 -24.49
CA HIS A 348 3.49 -3.72 -25.33
C HIS A 348 4.97 -3.76 -24.93
N ALA A 349 5.47 -2.75 -24.23
CA ALA A 349 6.85 -2.70 -23.77
C ALA A 349 7.17 -3.71 -22.63
N ILE A 350 6.14 -4.21 -21.91
CA ILE A 350 6.33 -5.08 -20.74
C ILE A 350 5.70 -6.48 -20.95
N GLY A 351 4.92 -6.66 -22.02
CA GLY A 351 4.09 -7.87 -22.23
C GLY A 351 2.81 -7.83 -21.38
N GLU A 352 1.86 -8.71 -21.68
CA GLU A 352 0.64 -8.86 -20.91
C GLU A 352 0.84 -9.93 -19.83
N ILE A 353 0.88 -9.49 -18.57
CA ILE A 353 1.01 -10.39 -17.42
C ILE A 353 -0.37 -10.95 -17.06
N THR A 354 -0.42 -12.23 -16.77
CA THR A 354 -1.61 -12.94 -16.28
C THR A 354 -1.61 -12.97 -14.76
N PRO A 355 -2.69 -12.54 -14.10
CA PRO A 355 -2.74 -12.57 -12.63
C PRO A 355 -2.86 -13.98 -12.09
N GLY A 356 -2.26 -14.22 -10.91
CA GLY A 356 -2.51 -15.39 -10.10
C GLY A 356 -3.94 -15.39 -9.52
N THR A 357 -4.42 -16.53 -9.09
CA THR A 357 -5.79 -16.71 -8.58
C THR A 357 -5.87 -16.91 -7.08
N GLU A 358 -4.77 -17.29 -6.43
CA GLU A 358 -4.76 -17.57 -5.00
C GLU A 358 -3.42 -17.24 -4.33
N PRO A 359 -3.44 -16.86 -3.03
CA PRO A 359 -2.23 -16.67 -2.25
C PRO A 359 -1.60 -18.03 -1.93
N VAL A 360 -0.42 -18.29 -2.48
CA VAL A 360 0.42 -19.46 -2.17
C VAL A 360 1.35 -19.10 -1.02
N LEU A 361 1.58 -20.05 -0.10
CA LEU A 361 2.58 -19.91 0.95
C LEU A 361 3.82 -20.73 0.60
N HIS A 362 4.97 -20.14 0.84
CA HIS A 362 6.26 -20.82 0.78
C HIS A 362 6.62 -21.37 2.17
N GLU A 363 7.58 -22.28 2.21
CA GLU A 363 8.07 -22.87 3.47
C GLU A 363 9.58 -22.66 3.62
N TYR A 364 10.01 -22.38 4.86
CA TYR A 364 11.42 -22.34 5.24
C TYR A 364 11.58 -22.78 6.69
N ALA A 365 12.46 -23.75 6.94
CA ALA A 365 12.78 -24.25 8.29
C ALA A 365 11.54 -24.69 9.12
N GLY A 366 10.49 -25.17 8.45
CA GLY A 366 9.22 -25.58 9.05
C GLY A 366 8.23 -24.43 9.32
N PHE A 367 8.54 -23.20 8.88
CA PHE A 367 7.65 -22.05 8.96
C PHE A 367 7.11 -21.66 7.59
N LYS A 368 5.85 -21.20 7.54
CA LYS A 368 5.18 -20.74 6.33
C LYS A 368 5.30 -19.23 6.19
N PHE A 369 5.54 -18.75 4.96
CA PHE A 369 5.57 -17.32 4.68
C PHE A 369 4.82 -16.96 3.39
N GLY A 370 4.26 -15.77 3.37
CA GLY A 370 3.62 -15.19 2.19
C GLY A 370 4.52 -14.18 1.52
N SER A 371 4.45 -14.12 0.17
CA SER A 371 5.29 -13.21 -0.62
C SER A 371 4.47 -12.27 -1.48
N PRO A 372 3.76 -11.26 -0.90
CA PRO A 372 3.14 -10.22 -1.71
C PRO A 372 4.19 -9.48 -2.55
N ILE A 373 3.95 -9.38 -3.86
CA ILE A 373 4.91 -8.83 -4.82
C ILE A 373 4.62 -7.33 -5.04
N CYS A 374 5.60 -6.48 -4.77
CA CYS A 374 5.64 -5.06 -5.14
C CYS A 374 4.36 -4.30 -4.75
N TYR A 375 3.59 -3.86 -5.73
CA TYR A 375 2.35 -3.12 -5.60
C TYR A 375 1.33 -3.78 -4.65
N GLU A 376 1.36 -5.10 -4.51
CA GLU A 376 0.43 -5.83 -3.63
C GLU A 376 0.53 -5.43 -2.15
N VAL A 377 1.71 -4.99 -1.70
CA VAL A 377 1.92 -4.59 -0.29
C VAL A 377 1.07 -3.38 0.11
N ILE A 378 0.62 -2.57 -0.86
CA ILE A 378 -0.22 -1.42 -0.54
C ILE A 378 -1.66 -1.81 -0.18
N PHE A 379 -2.11 -3.04 -0.50
CA PHE A 379 -3.46 -3.54 -0.25
C PHE A 379 -3.56 -4.32 1.07
N PRO A 380 -4.11 -3.72 2.15
CA PRO A 380 -4.20 -4.39 3.45
C PRO A 380 -4.96 -5.71 3.39
N GLY A 381 -6.06 -5.73 2.63
CA GLY A 381 -6.92 -6.91 2.47
C GLY A 381 -6.18 -8.07 1.83
N LEU A 382 -5.38 -7.82 0.79
CA LEU A 382 -4.60 -8.85 0.11
C LEU A 382 -3.50 -9.41 1.02
N VAL A 383 -2.69 -8.56 1.66
CA VAL A 383 -1.63 -9.00 2.57
C VAL A 383 -2.19 -9.82 3.73
N ARG A 384 -3.36 -9.40 4.25
CA ARG A 384 -4.10 -10.13 5.28
C ARG A 384 -4.46 -11.56 4.85
N THR A 385 -4.74 -11.83 3.58
CA THR A 385 -5.11 -13.18 3.12
C THR A 385 -3.99 -14.19 3.31
N PHE A 386 -2.72 -13.82 3.10
CA PHE A 386 -1.58 -14.70 3.37
C PHE A 386 -1.52 -15.10 4.85
N VAL A 387 -1.71 -14.13 5.75
CA VAL A 387 -1.67 -14.41 7.19
C VAL A 387 -2.86 -15.25 7.64
N ARG A 388 -4.03 -15.06 7.04
CA ARG A 388 -5.20 -15.94 7.29
C ARG A 388 -5.00 -17.35 6.78
N LYS A 389 -4.25 -17.54 5.69
CA LYS A 389 -3.84 -18.87 5.20
C LYS A 389 -2.73 -19.53 6.04
N GLY A 390 -2.16 -18.81 7.01
CA GLY A 390 -1.19 -19.36 7.96
C GLY A 390 0.24 -18.86 7.78
N ALA A 391 0.47 -17.76 7.06
CA ALA A 391 1.80 -17.14 7.00
C ALA A 391 2.25 -16.68 8.40
N GLU A 392 3.42 -17.12 8.82
CA GLU A 392 4.02 -16.82 10.12
C GLU A 392 4.99 -15.63 10.06
N PHE A 393 5.44 -15.27 8.85
CA PHE A 393 6.12 -14.03 8.50
C PHE A 393 5.79 -13.66 7.04
N LEU A 394 6.17 -12.46 6.65
CA LEU A 394 5.94 -11.95 5.30
C LEU A 394 7.26 -11.57 4.65
N VAL A 395 7.34 -11.80 3.36
CA VAL A 395 8.43 -11.35 2.51
C VAL A 395 7.82 -10.55 1.36
N THR A 396 8.28 -9.32 1.10
CA THR A 396 7.89 -8.60 -0.10
C THR A 396 9.09 -8.37 -1.00
N ILE A 397 8.97 -8.76 -2.23
CA ILE A 397 9.95 -8.49 -3.29
C ILE A 397 9.41 -7.36 -4.16
N THR A 398 10.26 -6.42 -4.57
CA THR A 398 9.79 -5.24 -5.28
C THR A 398 10.83 -4.65 -6.22
N ASN A 399 10.37 -4.05 -7.31
CA ASN A 399 11.18 -3.21 -8.17
C ASN A 399 10.76 -1.74 -8.06
N ASP A 400 11.34 -1.02 -7.09
CA ASP A 400 11.14 0.42 -6.93
C ASP A 400 11.97 1.26 -7.91
N GLY A 401 12.76 0.64 -8.78
CA GLY A 401 13.58 1.31 -9.78
C GLY A 401 12.78 2.22 -10.72
N TRP A 402 11.53 1.86 -10.99
CA TRP A 402 10.58 2.67 -11.76
C TRP A 402 10.40 4.10 -11.22
N TYR A 403 10.65 4.31 -9.94
CA TYR A 403 10.40 5.58 -9.25
C TYR A 403 11.66 6.42 -9.03
N GLY A 404 12.84 5.88 -9.36
CA GLY A 404 14.12 6.55 -9.16
C GLY A 404 14.31 7.06 -7.74
N THR A 405 14.78 8.31 -7.59
CA THR A 405 15.04 8.95 -6.29
C THR A 405 13.87 9.80 -5.77
N SER A 406 12.66 9.61 -6.31
CA SER A 406 11.46 10.35 -5.91
C SER A 406 10.99 10.01 -4.47
N SER A 407 9.81 10.51 -4.09
CA SER A 407 9.20 10.15 -2.81
C SER A 407 8.56 8.75 -2.81
N ALA A 408 8.31 8.14 -3.98
CA ALA A 408 7.57 6.89 -4.09
C ALA A 408 8.20 5.71 -3.33
N PRO A 409 9.53 5.42 -3.38
CA PRO A 409 10.13 4.36 -2.58
C PRO A 409 9.89 4.53 -1.07
N TYR A 410 9.91 5.76 -0.58
CA TYR A 410 9.65 6.06 0.85
C TYR A 410 8.18 5.88 1.22
N GLN A 411 7.27 6.29 0.33
CA GLN A 411 5.83 6.10 0.49
C GLN A 411 5.47 4.60 0.44
N HIS A 412 6.11 3.85 -0.44
CA HIS A 412 5.92 2.40 -0.57
C HIS A 412 6.47 1.64 0.65
N TRP A 413 7.63 2.06 1.18
CA TRP A 413 8.18 1.55 2.44
C TRP A 413 7.25 1.79 3.62
N ALA A 414 6.68 2.99 3.75
CA ALA A 414 5.74 3.33 4.82
C ALA A 414 4.52 2.40 4.84
N GLN A 415 4.04 1.99 3.67
CA GLN A 415 2.96 1.02 3.53
C GLN A 415 3.38 -0.36 4.06
N ALA A 416 4.59 -0.83 3.71
CA ALA A 416 5.12 -2.10 4.18
C ALA A 416 5.23 -2.14 5.71
N VAL A 417 5.68 -1.03 6.35
CA VAL A 417 5.73 -0.91 7.82
C VAL A 417 4.35 -1.16 8.43
N LEU A 418 3.30 -0.55 7.88
CA LEU A 418 1.95 -0.74 8.40
C LEU A 418 1.44 -2.16 8.19
N ARG A 419 1.79 -2.84 7.09
CA ARG A 419 1.42 -4.26 6.90
C ARG A 419 1.97 -5.14 8.01
N ALA A 420 3.21 -4.92 8.45
CA ALA A 420 3.79 -5.64 9.57
C ALA A 420 2.98 -5.44 10.86
N VAL A 421 2.59 -4.20 11.17
CA VAL A 421 1.80 -3.87 12.37
C VAL A 421 0.39 -4.43 12.30
N GLU A 422 -0.29 -4.26 11.18
CA GLU A 422 -1.65 -4.74 10.95
C GLU A 422 -1.78 -6.25 11.14
N THR A 423 -0.80 -6.98 10.65
CA THR A 423 -0.82 -8.45 10.66
C THR A 423 -0.09 -9.07 11.83
N ARG A 424 0.67 -8.27 12.60
CA ARG A 424 1.57 -8.77 13.66
C ARG A 424 2.54 -9.81 13.12
N ARG A 425 3.19 -9.49 11.98
CA ARG A 425 4.19 -10.34 11.35
C ARG A 425 5.48 -9.56 11.13
N TYR A 426 6.60 -10.25 11.26
CA TYR A 426 7.82 -9.75 10.65
C TYR A 426 7.60 -9.60 9.15
N LEU A 427 8.10 -8.50 8.58
CA LEU A 427 8.10 -8.28 7.14
C LEU A 427 9.53 -8.01 6.67
N LEU A 428 10.02 -8.88 5.79
CA LEU A 428 11.29 -8.75 5.10
C LEU A 428 11.02 -8.15 3.72
N ARG A 429 11.75 -7.12 3.36
CA ARG A 429 11.58 -6.48 2.06
C ARG A 429 12.90 -6.50 1.29
N ALA A 430 12.88 -7.08 0.09
CA ALA A 430 13.96 -7.00 -0.89
C ALA A 430 13.52 -6.09 -2.04
N ALA A 431 14.20 -4.98 -2.22
CA ALA A 431 13.95 -4.01 -3.28
C ALA A 431 15.13 -3.95 -4.23
N THR A 432 14.89 -3.75 -5.53
CA THR A 432 15.96 -3.66 -6.54
C THR A 432 16.88 -2.47 -6.29
N THR A 433 16.31 -1.27 -6.19
CA THR A 433 17.01 0.00 -5.95
C THR A 433 16.38 0.81 -4.81
N GLY A 434 15.19 0.39 -4.36
CA GLY A 434 14.41 1.04 -3.31
C GLY A 434 14.95 0.78 -1.92
N ILE A 435 14.06 0.73 -0.93
CA ILE A 435 14.43 0.47 0.47
C ILE A 435 14.21 -1.01 0.77
N SER A 436 15.29 -1.74 1.01
CA SER A 436 15.28 -3.11 1.55
C SER A 436 15.42 -3.08 3.06
N GLY A 437 14.94 -4.13 3.75
CA GLY A 437 15.13 -4.19 5.21
C GLY A 437 14.23 -5.18 5.93
N PHE A 438 14.32 -5.11 7.27
CA PHE A 438 13.61 -5.94 8.21
C PHE A 438 12.73 -5.08 9.09
N ILE A 439 11.45 -5.40 9.17
CA ILE A 439 10.46 -4.72 9.98
C ILE A 439 9.88 -5.74 10.97
N ASP A 440 9.84 -5.38 12.25
CA ASP A 440 9.24 -6.22 13.27
C ASP A 440 7.70 -6.11 13.29
N PRO A 441 6.98 -6.98 14.01
CA PRO A 441 5.52 -6.97 14.11
C PRO A 441 4.91 -5.71 14.74
N PHE A 442 5.73 -4.80 15.25
CA PHE A 442 5.31 -3.52 15.84
C PHE A 442 5.68 -2.32 14.98
N GLY A 443 6.26 -2.57 13.77
CA GLY A 443 6.68 -1.52 12.86
C GLY A 443 8.07 -0.95 13.16
N ARG A 444 8.83 -1.53 14.12
CA ARG A 444 10.21 -1.13 14.34
C ARG A 444 11.06 -1.58 13.16
N VAL A 445 11.81 -0.66 12.60
CA VAL A 445 12.77 -0.92 11.53
C VAL A 445 14.05 -1.46 12.17
N LEU A 446 14.30 -2.76 12.03
CA LEU A 446 15.47 -3.42 12.61
C LEU A 446 16.73 -3.13 11.79
N SER A 447 16.60 -3.10 10.48
CA SER A 447 17.64 -2.66 9.54
C SER A 447 16.97 -2.18 8.24
N ARG A 448 17.59 -1.23 7.56
CA ARG A 448 17.17 -0.77 6.23
C ARG A 448 18.37 -0.32 5.40
N SER A 449 18.26 -0.50 4.08
CA SER A 449 19.21 0.03 3.11
C SER A 449 18.95 1.52 2.83
N GLN A 450 19.89 2.12 2.13
CA GLN A 450 19.65 3.35 1.37
C GLN A 450 19.14 3.00 -0.03
N ILE A 451 18.40 3.90 -0.67
CA ILE A 451 18.01 3.76 -2.07
C ILE A 451 19.24 3.87 -2.96
N MET A 452 19.18 3.26 -4.15
CA MET A 452 20.24 3.35 -5.19
C MET A 452 21.60 2.87 -4.68
N THR A 453 21.64 1.89 -3.79
CA THR A 453 22.88 1.27 -3.28
C THR A 453 22.82 -0.24 -3.46
N GLN A 454 23.96 -0.89 -3.69
CA GLN A 454 24.08 -2.34 -3.64
C GLN A 454 24.42 -2.78 -2.21
N THR A 455 23.67 -3.74 -1.67
CA THR A 455 23.91 -4.21 -0.30
C THR A 455 23.25 -5.57 0.00
N VAL A 456 23.76 -6.26 1.00
CA VAL A 456 23.15 -7.44 1.62
C VAL A 456 22.84 -7.09 3.08
N LEU A 457 21.59 -7.20 3.47
CA LEU A 457 21.18 -7.04 4.85
C LEU A 457 20.83 -8.41 5.44
N THR A 458 21.50 -8.80 6.52
CA THR A 458 21.25 -10.07 7.22
C THR A 458 20.67 -9.80 8.59
N GLY A 459 19.60 -10.49 8.94
CA GLY A 459 18.90 -10.34 10.21
C GLY A 459 18.29 -11.63 10.72
N SER A 460 17.88 -11.63 11.98
CA SER A 460 17.13 -12.73 12.59
C SER A 460 15.71 -12.30 12.86
N ILE A 461 14.75 -13.16 12.54
CA ILE A 461 13.32 -12.95 12.83
C ILE A 461 12.78 -14.13 13.63
N ALA A 462 11.69 -13.90 14.36
CA ALA A 462 10.95 -14.92 15.09
C ALA A 462 9.56 -15.10 14.46
N PRO A 463 9.35 -16.11 13.60
CA PRO A 463 8.05 -16.38 13.02
C PRO A 463 6.96 -16.58 14.09
N SER A 464 5.73 -16.18 13.81
CA SER A 464 4.63 -16.24 14.76
C SER A 464 3.31 -16.58 14.07
N ASN A 465 2.48 -17.37 14.74
CA ASN A 465 1.11 -17.69 14.29
C ASN A 465 0.03 -16.81 14.99
N ARG A 466 0.44 -15.91 15.90
CA ARG A 466 -0.49 -15.02 16.61
C ARG A 466 -1.17 -14.07 15.63
N GLN A 467 -2.50 -14.05 15.61
CA GLN A 467 -3.26 -13.17 14.72
C GLN A 467 -3.72 -11.90 15.44
N SER A 468 -3.54 -10.76 14.80
CA SER A 468 -4.10 -9.47 15.23
C SER A 468 -5.64 -9.48 15.12
N LEU A 469 -6.31 -8.53 15.77
CA LEU A 469 -7.76 -8.36 15.60
C LEU A 469 -8.08 -8.00 14.14
N PHE A 470 -7.31 -7.07 13.53
CA PHE A 470 -7.49 -6.73 12.12
C PHE A 470 -7.35 -7.96 11.21
N THR A 471 -6.38 -8.85 11.47
CA THR A 471 -6.26 -10.09 10.67
C THR A 471 -7.51 -10.94 10.74
N ARG A 472 -8.19 -10.99 11.90
CA ARG A 472 -9.42 -11.77 12.08
C ARG A 472 -10.63 -11.10 11.47
N THR A 473 -10.85 -9.82 11.73
CA THR A 473 -12.08 -9.09 11.41
C THR A 473 -12.02 -8.35 10.06
N GLY A 474 -10.85 -7.88 9.63
CA GLY A 474 -10.69 -7.09 8.40
C GLY A 474 -11.28 -5.69 8.48
N ASP A 475 -11.94 -5.28 7.41
CA ASP A 475 -12.38 -3.91 7.14
C ASP A 475 -13.72 -3.53 7.82
N VAL A 476 -13.97 -4.00 9.05
CA VAL A 476 -15.23 -3.71 9.78
C VAL A 476 -15.44 -2.21 9.96
N LEU A 477 -14.40 -1.47 10.35
CA LEU A 477 -14.49 -0.02 10.58
C LEU A 477 -14.87 0.77 9.32
N PRO A 478 -14.20 0.62 8.18
CA PRO A 478 -14.58 1.33 6.97
C PRO A 478 -15.93 0.88 6.40
N LEU A 479 -16.32 -0.39 6.53
CA LEU A 479 -17.66 -0.88 6.15
C LEU A 479 -18.75 -0.27 7.01
N ALA A 480 -18.54 -0.15 8.33
CA ALA A 480 -19.41 0.61 9.20
C ALA A 480 -19.51 2.07 8.77
N GLY A 481 -18.37 2.66 8.32
CA GLY A 481 -18.32 4.01 7.75
C GLY A 481 -19.22 4.18 6.54
N LEU A 482 -19.18 3.26 5.58
CA LEU A 482 -20.06 3.28 4.40
C LEU A 482 -21.54 3.13 4.79
N THR A 483 -21.83 2.22 5.71
CA THR A 483 -23.20 2.01 6.20
C THR A 483 -23.75 3.27 6.85
N LEU A 484 -22.99 3.90 7.76
CA LEU A 484 -23.39 5.14 8.42
C LEU A 484 -23.50 6.32 7.45
N ALA A 485 -22.65 6.39 6.41
CA ALA A 485 -22.74 7.39 5.36
C ALA A 485 -24.04 7.25 4.55
N ALA A 486 -24.42 6.01 4.19
CA ALA A 486 -25.67 5.73 3.49
C ALA A 486 -26.89 6.08 4.35
N LEU A 487 -26.97 5.54 5.58
CA LEU A 487 -28.09 5.75 6.50
C LEU A 487 -28.28 7.24 6.84
N SER A 488 -27.21 7.95 7.20
CA SER A 488 -27.30 9.37 7.53
C SER A 488 -27.70 10.23 6.33
N SER A 489 -27.28 9.86 5.12
CA SER A 489 -27.67 10.53 3.88
C SER A 489 -29.15 10.30 3.56
N ILE A 490 -29.67 9.10 3.74
CA ILE A 490 -31.10 8.76 3.58
C ILE A 490 -31.95 9.53 4.59
N LEU A 491 -31.56 9.52 5.87
CA LEU A 491 -32.25 10.25 6.92
C LEU A 491 -32.30 11.75 6.66
N ALA A 492 -31.20 12.33 6.16
CA ALA A 492 -31.13 13.74 5.79
C ALA A 492 -32.09 14.07 4.61
N LEU A 493 -32.25 13.16 3.67
CA LEU A 493 -33.21 13.30 2.55
C LEU A 493 -34.67 13.24 3.04
N LEU A 494 -35.00 12.26 3.87
CA LEU A 494 -36.36 12.07 4.36
C LEU A 494 -36.83 13.26 5.21
N ARG A 495 -35.97 13.78 6.10
CA ARG A 495 -36.30 15.01 6.86
C ARG A 495 -36.54 16.20 5.95
N ARG A 496 -35.69 16.43 4.97
CA ARG A 496 -35.85 17.56 4.04
C ARG A 496 -37.16 17.47 3.26
N ARG A 497 -37.60 16.27 2.84
CA ARG A 497 -38.91 16.08 2.18
C ARG A 497 -40.06 16.44 3.09
N LYS A 498 -40.01 16.03 4.39
CA LYS A 498 -41.04 16.39 5.38
C LYS A 498 -41.15 17.91 5.59
N ASP A 499 -40.01 18.61 5.68
CA ASP A 499 -39.98 20.07 5.86
C ASP A 499 -40.59 20.80 4.65
N ILE A 500 -40.35 20.33 3.41
CA ILE A 500 -40.94 20.90 2.19
C ILE A 500 -42.46 20.69 2.20
N HIS A 501 -42.97 19.47 2.46
CA HIS A 501 -44.40 19.19 2.50
C HIS A 501 -45.13 19.94 3.63
N HIS A 502 -44.46 20.19 4.77
CA HIS A 502 -45.04 20.98 5.85
C HIS A 502 -45.16 22.46 5.43
N HIS A 503 -44.17 23.01 4.73
CA HIS A 503 -44.21 24.37 4.21
C HIS A 503 -45.26 24.56 3.09
N GLU A 504 -45.45 23.59 2.22
CA GLU A 504 -46.48 23.62 1.18
C GLU A 504 -47.90 23.59 1.76
N ARG A 505 -48.15 22.72 2.78
CA ARG A 505 -49.45 22.67 3.47
C ARG A 505 -49.79 23.98 4.19
N HIS A 506 -48.80 24.66 4.79
CA HIS A 506 -49.04 25.95 5.40
C HIS A 506 -49.27 27.09 4.40
N ARG A 507 -48.75 26.99 3.15
CA ARG A 507 -49.03 28.00 2.11
C ARG A 507 -50.38 27.79 1.42
N THR A 508 -50.99 26.62 1.48
CA THR A 508 -52.30 26.34 0.93
C THR A 508 -53.45 26.61 1.91
N LEU A 509 -53.15 26.96 3.14
CA LEU A 509 -54.08 27.26 4.21
C LEU A 509 -54.18 28.78 4.54
N ILE A 510 -53.42 29.62 3.81
CA ILE A 510 -53.48 31.10 3.80
C ILE A 510 -53.96 31.54 2.41
#